data_d8b3aba9064f11df11266aec59abf728
#
_entry.id   d8b3aba9064f11df11266aec59abf728
#
_cell.length_a   1.000
_cell.length_b   1.000
_cell.length_c   1.000
_cell.angle_alpha   90.00
_cell.angle_beta   90.00
_cell.angle_gamma   90.00
#
_symmetry.space_group_name_H-M   'P 1'
#
loop_
_entity.id
_entity.type
_entity.pdbx_description
1 polymer ?
#
loop_
_entity_poly.entity_id
_entity_poly.type
_entity_poly.pdbx_seq_one_letter_code
_entity_poly.pdbx_strand_id
1 'polypeptide(L)'
;MRSRRYKKKGPVRSKKVTYDGITFQSGLEKYMYIALKKAKIKAKYEGQTYELVPSFNYDKSSYERQSNGKGEYKDRGKKKILNIKYTPDFVGSDFIIECKGRANETFPIRWKLFKMYLFHTKSEVTLYKPQNQKECDETVSLILGKRKT
;
A
#
# COMPACT_ATOMS: atom_id res chain seq x y z
N MET A 1 17.88 -7.99 43.07
CA MET A 1 16.81 -8.31 42.09
C MET A 1 17.28 -7.87 40.72
N ARG A 2 17.48 -8.80 39.78
CA ARG A 2 17.79 -8.45 38.39
C ARG A 2 16.49 -8.16 37.69
N SER A 3 16.28 -6.91 37.26
CA SER A 3 15.15 -6.52 36.43
C SER A 3 15.21 -7.23 35.08
N ARG A 4 14.20 -8.02 34.74
CA ARG A 4 14.06 -8.62 33.43
C ARG A 4 13.84 -7.47 32.41
N ARG A 5 14.88 -7.16 31.62
CA ARG A 5 14.71 -6.27 30.46
C ARG A 5 13.73 -6.91 29.50
N TYR A 6 12.55 -6.37 29.39
CA TYR A 6 11.62 -6.69 28.30
C TYR A 6 12.32 -6.36 26.97
N LYS A 7 12.66 -7.38 26.20
CA LYS A 7 13.08 -7.17 24.81
C LYS A 7 11.86 -6.60 24.06
N LYS A 8 11.96 -5.35 23.62
CA LYS A 8 10.97 -4.80 22.67
C LYS A 8 10.90 -5.76 21.47
N LYS A 9 9.76 -6.39 21.26
CA LYS A 9 9.53 -7.18 20.05
C LYS A 9 9.69 -6.25 18.86
N GLY A 10 10.55 -6.60 17.91
CA GLY A 10 10.69 -5.86 16.67
C GLY A 10 9.37 -5.82 15.87
N PRO A 11 9.28 -5.01 14.80
CA PRO A 11 8.06 -4.90 14.01
C PRO A 11 7.64 -6.29 13.53
N VAL A 12 6.36 -6.60 13.73
CA VAL A 12 5.76 -7.86 13.25
C VAL A 12 5.78 -7.82 11.72
N ARG A 13 6.66 -8.61 11.11
CA ARG A 13 6.67 -8.77 9.65
C ARG A 13 5.58 -9.78 9.27
N SER A 14 4.71 -9.40 8.35
CA SER A 14 3.77 -10.32 7.74
C SER A 14 4.53 -11.42 6.99
N LYS A 15 4.04 -12.66 7.07
CA LYS A 15 4.63 -13.79 6.34
C LYS A 15 4.07 -13.84 4.93
N LYS A 16 4.95 -13.99 3.94
CA LYS A 16 4.55 -14.28 2.57
C LYS A 16 3.86 -15.65 2.50
N VAL A 17 2.83 -15.75 1.68
CA VAL A 17 2.04 -16.97 1.48
C VAL A 17 1.84 -17.20 -0.01
N THR A 18 2.15 -18.40 -0.49
CA THR A 18 1.90 -18.79 -1.89
C THR A 18 0.60 -19.58 -1.98
N TYR A 19 -0.27 -19.18 -2.89
CA TYR A 19 -1.53 -19.83 -3.19
C TYR A 19 -1.92 -19.58 -4.65
N ASP A 20 -2.39 -20.62 -5.34
CA ASP A 20 -2.82 -20.51 -6.76
C ASP A 20 -1.74 -19.93 -7.68
N GLY A 21 -0.47 -20.30 -7.42
CA GLY A 21 0.69 -19.80 -8.17
C GLY A 21 1.07 -18.34 -7.89
N ILE A 22 0.41 -17.68 -6.94
CA ILE A 22 0.66 -16.28 -6.58
C ILE A 22 1.28 -16.22 -5.19
N THR A 23 2.35 -15.43 -5.06
CA THR A 23 2.97 -15.15 -3.75
C THR A 23 2.41 -13.86 -3.18
N PHE A 24 1.56 -13.98 -2.16
CA PHE A 24 0.97 -12.85 -1.43
C PHE A 24 1.92 -12.37 -0.33
N GLN A 25 1.95 -11.06 -0.10
CA GLN A 25 2.80 -10.45 0.94
C GLN A 25 2.27 -10.69 2.36
N SER A 26 0.99 -11.08 2.49
CA SER A 26 0.36 -11.38 3.78
C SER A 26 -0.75 -12.41 3.65
N GLY A 27 -1.13 -13.01 4.79
CA GLY A 27 -2.29 -13.90 4.86
C GLY A 27 -3.62 -13.19 4.58
N LEU A 28 -3.72 -11.89 4.92
CA LEU A 28 -4.92 -11.10 4.65
C LEU A 28 -5.14 -10.88 3.15
N GLU A 29 -4.07 -10.65 2.40
CA GLU A 29 -4.13 -10.55 0.93
C GLU A 29 -4.58 -11.86 0.30
N LYS A 30 -4.05 -12.99 0.76
CA LYS A 30 -4.52 -14.32 0.33
C LYS A 30 -6.01 -14.51 0.63
N TYR A 31 -6.45 -14.16 1.82
CA TYR A 31 -7.86 -14.26 2.21
C TYR A 31 -8.75 -13.42 1.29
N MET A 32 -8.36 -12.18 1.01
CA MET A 32 -9.08 -11.30 0.09
C MET A 32 -9.16 -11.89 -1.32
N TYR A 33 -8.06 -12.43 -1.83
CA TYR A 33 -8.02 -13.10 -3.12
C TYR A 33 -9.04 -14.23 -3.21
N ILE A 34 -9.06 -15.11 -2.21
CA ILE A 34 -9.99 -16.24 -2.16
C ILE A 34 -11.44 -15.74 -2.09
N ALA A 35 -11.71 -14.73 -1.28
CA ALA A 35 -13.06 -14.17 -1.13
C ALA A 35 -13.56 -13.56 -2.45
N LEU A 36 -12.71 -12.79 -3.16
CA LEU A 36 -13.03 -12.25 -4.48
C LEU A 36 -13.33 -13.36 -5.50
N LYS A 37 -12.49 -14.40 -5.51
CA LYS A 37 -12.63 -15.52 -6.45
C LYS A 37 -13.92 -16.30 -6.21
N LYS A 38 -14.26 -16.59 -4.95
CA LYS A 38 -15.53 -17.25 -4.57
C LYS A 38 -16.75 -16.44 -5.00
N ALA A 39 -16.67 -15.12 -4.90
CA ALA A 39 -17.75 -14.22 -5.30
C ALA A 39 -17.77 -13.96 -6.82
N LYS A 40 -16.84 -14.54 -7.59
CA LYS A 40 -16.69 -14.34 -9.03
C LYS A 40 -16.47 -12.85 -9.39
N ILE A 41 -15.80 -12.12 -8.53
CA ILE A 41 -15.39 -10.74 -8.75
C ILE A 41 -14.01 -10.74 -9.40
N LYS A 42 -13.90 -10.16 -10.59
CA LYS A 42 -12.62 -10.05 -11.31
C LYS A 42 -11.78 -8.92 -10.73
N ALA A 43 -10.57 -9.24 -10.32
CA ALA A 43 -9.57 -8.29 -9.88
C ALA A 43 -8.17 -8.86 -10.17
N LYS A 44 -7.21 -7.97 -10.44
CA LYS A 44 -5.82 -8.34 -10.61
C LYS A 44 -5.03 -8.01 -9.36
N TYR A 45 -4.32 -8.99 -8.83
CA TYR A 45 -3.37 -8.81 -7.73
C TYR A 45 -2.15 -8.04 -8.25
N GLU A 46 -1.86 -6.90 -7.60
CA GLU A 46 -0.79 -5.98 -8.02
C GLU A 46 -0.85 -5.60 -9.50
N GLY A 47 -2.09 -5.47 -10.02
CA GLY A 47 -2.34 -5.35 -11.46
C GLY A 47 -1.91 -4.04 -12.09
N GLN A 48 -1.70 -2.98 -11.29
CA GLN A 48 -1.31 -1.67 -11.79
C GLN A 48 -0.46 -0.91 -10.77
N THR A 49 0.57 -0.24 -11.26
CA THR A 49 1.39 0.70 -10.47
C THR A 49 1.08 2.11 -10.91
N TYR A 50 0.79 2.97 -9.93
CA TYR A 50 0.47 4.38 -10.15
C TYR A 50 1.66 5.26 -9.80
N GLU A 51 2.01 6.20 -10.67
CA GLU A 51 2.97 7.25 -10.36
C GLU A 51 2.25 8.39 -9.67
N LEU A 52 2.49 8.56 -8.36
CA LEU A 52 1.81 9.57 -7.53
C LEU A 52 2.48 10.93 -7.65
N VAL A 53 3.80 10.94 -7.66
CA VAL A 53 4.62 12.13 -7.83
C VAL A 53 5.68 11.80 -8.88
N PRO A 54 5.75 12.54 -9.98
CA PRO A 54 6.78 12.29 -11.00
C PRO A 54 8.18 12.61 -10.47
N SER A 55 9.20 11.99 -11.06
CA SER A 55 10.58 12.36 -10.79
C SER A 55 10.87 13.77 -11.30
N PHE A 56 11.78 14.46 -10.65
CA PHE A 56 12.21 15.80 -11.03
C PHE A 56 13.66 16.07 -10.61
N ASN A 57 14.26 17.09 -11.19
CA ASN A 57 15.58 17.55 -10.79
C ASN A 57 15.43 18.71 -9.80
N TYR A 58 15.83 18.48 -8.55
CA TYR A 58 15.87 19.54 -7.55
C TYR A 58 17.08 20.42 -7.81
N ASP A 59 16.87 21.71 -8.02
CA ASP A 59 17.88 22.65 -8.51
C ASP A 59 18.48 23.56 -7.43
N LYS A 60 18.15 23.34 -6.17
CA LYS A 60 18.63 24.12 -5.02
C LYS A 60 19.58 23.33 -4.15
N SER A 61 20.34 24.05 -3.31
CA SER A 61 21.16 23.46 -2.26
C SER A 61 20.28 22.87 -1.16
N SER A 62 20.69 21.72 -0.66
CA SER A 62 20.06 21.06 0.50
C SER A 62 21.15 20.44 1.36
N TYR A 63 21.39 21.01 2.51
CA TYR A 63 22.41 20.53 3.45
C TYR A 63 21.82 19.46 4.34
N GLU A 64 22.29 18.25 4.17
CA GLU A 64 21.75 17.08 4.86
C GLU A 64 22.78 15.95 4.89
N ARG A 65 22.57 14.98 5.78
CA ARG A 65 23.23 13.68 5.71
C ARG A 65 22.56 12.80 4.66
N GLN A 66 23.10 11.60 4.45
CA GLN A 66 22.42 10.59 3.63
C GLN A 66 21.07 10.22 4.27
N SER A 67 20.15 9.71 3.47
CA SER A 67 18.81 9.31 3.93
C SER A 67 18.81 8.27 5.05
N ASN A 68 19.87 7.48 5.16
CA ASN A 68 20.08 6.51 6.25
C ASN A 68 20.62 7.14 7.55
N GLY A 69 20.79 8.47 7.60
CA GLY A 69 21.33 9.21 8.74
C GLY A 69 22.84 9.17 8.88
N LYS A 70 23.55 8.54 7.96
CA LYS A 70 25.02 8.41 7.93
C LYS A 70 25.66 9.45 7.00
N GLY A 71 26.99 9.48 6.99
CA GLY A 71 27.77 10.37 6.13
C GLY A 71 27.89 11.78 6.69
N GLU A 72 28.50 12.67 5.91
CA GLU A 72 28.73 14.06 6.29
C GLU A 72 27.50 14.93 6.08
N TYR A 73 27.32 15.94 6.93
CA TYR A 73 26.38 17.01 6.72
C TYR A 73 26.96 17.95 5.65
N LYS A 74 26.43 17.87 4.44
CA LYS A 74 26.90 18.64 3.28
C LYS A 74 25.78 18.90 2.29
N ASP A 75 26.04 19.74 1.29
CA ASP A 75 25.09 19.98 0.20
C ASP A 75 24.88 18.70 -0.63
N ARG A 76 23.67 18.20 -0.57
CA ARG A 76 23.20 17.05 -1.35
C ARG A 76 22.01 17.42 -2.26
N GLY A 77 21.84 18.71 -2.47
CA GLY A 77 20.89 19.22 -3.44
C GLY A 77 21.37 19.05 -4.88
N LYS A 78 20.72 19.73 -5.81
CA LYS A 78 21.03 19.72 -7.26
C LYS A 78 21.14 18.29 -7.81
N LYS A 79 20.15 17.45 -7.50
CA LYS A 79 20.10 16.07 -7.93
C LYS A 79 18.69 15.65 -8.34
N LYS A 80 18.62 14.55 -9.08
CA LYS A 80 17.34 13.94 -9.43
C LYS A 80 16.66 13.35 -8.20
N ILE A 81 15.41 13.74 -8.01
CA ILE A 81 14.50 13.10 -7.03
C ILE A 81 13.65 12.08 -7.77
N LEU A 82 13.67 10.86 -7.26
CA LEU A 82 12.93 9.75 -7.87
C LEU A 82 11.42 9.94 -7.66
N ASN A 83 10.64 9.38 -8.57
CA ASN A 83 9.19 9.37 -8.46
C ASN A 83 8.70 8.60 -7.22
N ILE A 84 7.50 8.93 -6.78
CA ILE A 84 6.77 8.17 -5.75
C ILE A 84 5.73 7.34 -6.47
N LYS A 85 5.83 6.01 -6.31
CA LYS A 85 4.91 5.04 -6.90
C LYS A 85 4.09 4.33 -5.84
N TYR A 86 2.93 3.83 -6.25
CA TYR A 86 2.07 3.01 -5.41
C TYR A 86 1.45 1.88 -6.23
N THR A 87 1.54 0.67 -5.71
CA THR A 87 0.93 -0.53 -6.28
C THR A 87 -0.09 -1.07 -5.28
N PRO A 88 -1.40 -0.84 -5.48
CA PRO A 88 -2.43 -1.41 -4.62
C PRO A 88 -2.50 -2.93 -4.77
N ASP A 89 -3.05 -3.60 -3.75
CA ASP A 89 -3.09 -5.06 -3.73
C ASP A 89 -4.00 -5.63 -4.82
N PHE A 90 -5.19 -5.08 -4.99
CA PHE A 90 -6.14 -5.56 -6.00
C PHE A 90 -6.73 -4.40 -6.80
N VAL A 91 -6.77 -4.58 -8.10
CA VAL A 91 -7.38 -3.61 -9.04
C VAL A 91 -8.50 -4.30 -9.81
N GLY A 92 -9.73 -3.84 -9.61
CA GLY A 92 -10.91 -4.24 -10.38
C GLY A 92 -11.32 -3.17 -11.37
N SER A 93 -12.46 -3.39 -12.04
CA SER A 93 -12.97 -2.45 -13.05
C SER A 93 -13.42 -1.11 -12.47
N ASP A 94 -14.00 -1.12 -11.27
CA ASP A 94 -14.61 0.03 -10.60
C ASP A 94 -14.19 0.16 -9.14
N PHE A 95 -13.19 -0.59 -8.70
CA PHE A 95 -12.71 -0.59 -7.33
C PHE A 95 -11.21 -0.88 -7.24
N ILE A 96 -10.63 -0.47 -6.14
CA ILE A 96 -9.26 -0.77 -5.74
C ILE A 96 -9.27 -1.18 -4.27
N ILE A 97 -8.53 -2.23 -3.93
CA ILE A 97 -8.45 -2.77 -2.58
C ILE A 97 -7.00 -2.75 -2.10
N GLU A 98 -6.80 -2.26 -0.89
CA GLU A 98 -5.57 -2.36 -0.13
C GLU A 98 -5.82 -3.10 1.19
N CYS A 99 -5.23 -4.28 1.34
CA CYS A 99 -5.31 -5.06 2.57
C CYS A 99 -4.23 -4.58 3.54
N LYS A 100 -4.63 -3.95 4.65
CA LYS A 100 -3.67 -3.32 5.57
C LYS A 100 -4.02 -3.60 7.02
N GLY A 101 -3.47 -4.68 7.57
CA GLY A 101 -3.63 -5.02 8.99
C GLY A 101 -3.02 -3.97 9.92
N ARG A 102 -1.81 -3.52 9.62
CA ARG A 102 -1.14 -2.41 10.30
C ARG A 102 -0.52 -1.47 9.28
N ALA A 103 -0.82 -0.19 9.38
CA ALA A 103 -0.15 0.83 8.59
C ALA A 103 1.28 1.03 9.11
N ASN A 104 2.27 1.06 8.21
CA ASN A 104 3.59 1.58 8.52
C ASN A 104 3.58 3.11 8.46
N GLU A 105 4.64 3.77 8.91
CA GLU A 105 4.71 5.24 8.99
C GLU A 105 4.56 5.94 7.63
N THR A 106 4.95 5.30 6.54
CA THR A 106 4.91 5.88 5.19
C THR A 106 3.59 5.65 4.48
N PHE A 107 2.83 4.61 4.83
CA PHE A 107 1.59 4.25 4.15
C PHE A 107 0.49 5.33 4.25
N PRO A 108 0.23 5.96 5.40
CA PRO A 108 -0.81 7.01 5.48
C PRO A 108 -0.56 8.16 4.52
N ILE A 109 0.68 8.58 4.33
CA ILE A 109 1.06 9.64 3.38
C ILE A 109 0.82 9.16 1.94
N ARG A 110 1.28 7.95 1.62
CA ARG A 110 1.11 7.36 0.29
C ARG A 110 -0.37 7.20 -0.07
N TRP A 111 -1.20 6.80 0.88
CA TRP A 111 -2.64 6.67 0.70
C TRP A 111 -3.32 8.01 0.43
N LYS A 112 -2.91 9.07 1.13
CA LYS A 112 -3.38 10.44 0.86
C LYS A 112 -2.98 10.91 -0.54
N LEU A 113 -1.73 10.68 -0.93
CA LEU A 113 -1.23 11.01 -2.27
C LEU A 113 -1.98 10.23 -3.35
N PHE A 114 -2.30 8.98 -3.11
CA PHE A 114 -3.09 8.17 -4.03
C PHE A 114 -4.52 8.72 -4.20
N LYS A 115 -5.18 9.10 -3.11
CA LYS A 115 -6.50 9.75 -3.17
C LYS A 115 -6.44 11.08 -3.93
N MET A 116 -5.39 11.87 -3.74
CA MET A 116 -5.18 13.11 -4.48
C MET A 116 -4.99 12.82 -5.99
N TYR A 117 -4.21 11.80 -6.32
CA TYR A 117 -4.03 11.34 -7.70
C TYR A 117 -5.37 10.96 -8.34
N LEU A 118 -6.16 10.15 -7.68
CA LEU A 118 -7.49 9.74 -8.17
C LEU A 118 -8.44 10.92 -8.32
N PHE A 119 -8.39 11.87 -7.38
CA PHE A 119 -9.18 13.10 -7.44
C PHE A 119 -8.81 13.95 -8.65
N HIS A 120 -7.53 14.19 -8.91
CA HIS A 120 -7.08 14.99 -10.04
C HIS A 120 -7.30 14.32 -11.39
N THR A 121 -7.23 13.00 -11.46
CA THR A 121 -7.52 12.24 -12.68
C THR A 121 -9.02 12.00 -12.89
N LYS A 122 -9.88 12.48 -11.99
CA LYS A 122 -11.34 12.31 -12.02
C LYS A 122 -11.76 10.83 -12.06
N SER A 123 -11.01 9.99 -11.38
CA SER A 123 -11.32 8.57 -11.26
C SER A 123 -12.58 8.35 -10.41
N GLU A 124 -13.44 7.46 -10.85
CA GLU A 124 -14.69 7.11 -10.16
C GLU A 124 -14.57 5.79 -9.37
N VAL A 125 -13.39 5.22 -9.26
CA VAL A 125 -13.20 3.98 -8.51
C VAL A 125 -13.53 4.17 -7.03
N THR A 126 -14.10 3.13 -6.43
CA THR A 126 -14.28 3.05 -4.98
C THR A 126 -13.05 2.40 -4.36
N LEU A 127 -12.57 2.96 -3.26
CA LEU A 127 -11.45 2.41 -2.50
C LEU A 127 -11.96 1.60 -1.33
N TYR A 128 -11.32 0.45 -1.09
CA TYR A 128 -11.57 -0.40 0.07
C TYR A 128 -10.23 -0.68 0.76
N LYS A 129 -10.21 -0.55 2.07
CA LYS A 129 -9.00 -0.81 2.87
C LYS A 129 -9.34 -1.71 4.07
N PRO A 130 -9.61 -3.00 3.84
CA PRO A 130 -9.89 -3.94 4.91
C PRO A 130 -8.66 -4.19 5.78
N GLN A 131 -8.85 -4.27 7.09
CA GLN A 131 -7.80 -4.53 8.08
C GLN A 131 -7.83 -5.96 8.64
N ASN A 132 -8.92 -6.69 8.42
CA ASN A 132 -9.13 -8.03 8.93
C ASN A 132 -10.04 -8.84 7.99
N GLN A 133 -10.22 -10.13 8.28
CA GLN A 133 -11.04 -11.01 7.44
C GLN A 133 -12.50 -10.57 7.37
N LYS A 134 -13.08 -10.11 8.48
CA LYS A 134 -14.45 -9.60 8.51
C LYS A 134 -14.63 -8.43 7.53
N GLU A 135 -13.71 -7.49 7.53
CA GLU A 135 -13.74 -6.34 6.62
C GLU A 135 -13.49 -6.75 5.16
N CYS A 136 -12.72 -7.80 4.92
CA CYS A 136 -12.62 -8.41 3.59
C CYS A 136 -13.96 -8.92 3.11
N ASP A 137 -14.72 -9.64 3.96
CA ASP A 137 -16.05 -10.15 3.64
C ASP A 137 -17.04 -9.00 3.42
N GLU A 138 -16.98 -7.94 4.23
CA GLU A 138 -17.78 -6.73 4.04
C GLU A 138 -17.45 -6.04 2.70
N THR A 139 -16.17 -5.99 2.32
CA THR A 139 -15.73 -5.43 1.04
C THR A 139 -16.38 -6.17 -0.13
N VAL A 140 -16.36 -7.50 -0.11
CA VAL A 140 -17.04 -8.33 -1.13
C VAL A 140 -18.54 -8.00 -1.19
N SER A 141 -19.22 -7.93 -0.04
CA SER A 141 -20.63 -7.59 0.04
C SER A 141 -20.94 -6.21 -0.53
N LEU A 142 -20.12 -5.22 -0.24
CA LEU A 142 -20.27 -3.86 -0.76
C LEU A 142 -20.09 -3.80 -2.28
N ILE A 143 -19.10 -4.50 -2.82
CA ILE A 143 -18.87 -4.57 -4.28
C ILE A 143 -20.08 -5.24 -4.96
N LEU A 144 -20.56 -6.36 -4.45
CA LEU A 144 -21.72 -7.06 -4.98
C LEU A 144 -23.00 -6.22 -4.87
N GLY A 145 -23.16 -5.47 -3.77
CA GLY A 145 -24.32 -4.59 -3.57
C GLY A 145 -24.39 -3.47 -4.60
N LYS A 146 -23.29 -2.88 -4.97
CA LYS A 146 -23.23 -1.85 -6.03
C LYS A 146 -23.61 -2.37 -7.41
N ARG A 147 -23.31 -3.64 -7.70
CA ARG A 147 -23.59 -4.26 -9.00
C ARG A 147 -25.04 -4.66 -9.21
N LYS A 148 -25.84 -4.65 -8.13
CA LYS A 148 -27.27 -4.99 -8.16
C LYS A 148 -28.17 -3.77 -8.39
N THR A 149 -27.64 -2.59 -8.34
CA THR A 149 -28.40 -1.34 -8.56
C THR A 149 -28.32 -0.85 -9.99
#